data_786bcb99992a51b0707c24c9625aa404
#
_entry.id   786bcb99992a51b0707c24c9625aa404
#
_cell.length_a   1.000
_cell.length_b   1.000
_cell.length_c   1.000
_cell.angle_alpha   90.00
_cell.angle_beta   90.00
_cell.angle_gamma   90.00
#
_symmetry.space_group_name_H-M   'P 1'
#
loop_
_entity.id
_entity.type
_entity.pdbx_description
1 polymer ?
#
loop_
_entity_poly.entity_id
_entity_poly.type
_entity_poly.pdbx_seq_one_letter_code
_entity_poly.pdbx_strand_id
1 'polypeptide(L)'
;MLGLDGARGGDTQPMTALTEEDEGGPLWIFTAKDHSLVEALGESNRAIATFTDKGHHLFASLHGTLTLNNDRAVIDRLWNPFVAAWFEGGKDDPKLALLRLDPEGAKIWLNATPIGAAIEWLLGRDPKESYQNKVAEVTL
;
A
#
# COMPACT_ATOMS: atom_id res chain seq x y z
N MET A 1 3.20 -3.61 2.59
CA MET A 1 3.69 -3.12 3.88
C MET A 1 3.27 -1.68 4.03
N LEU A 2 2.83 -1.26 5.21
CA LEU A 2 2.42 0.12 5.52
C LEU A 2 3.08 0.56 6.82
N GLY A 3 3.62 1.77 6.87
CA GLY A 3 4.23 2.37 8.06
C GLY A 3 4.05 3.88 8.09
N LEU A 4 4.42 4.50 9.22
CA LEU A 4 4.39 5.95 9.43
C LEU A 4 5.81 6.50 9.57
N ASP A 5 6.15 7.47 8.75
CA ASP A 5 7.41 8.18 8.83
C ASP A 5 7.41 9.16 9.99
N GLY A 6 8.48 9.13 10.79
CA GLY A 6 8.68 10.04 11.92
C GLY A 6 7.87 9.73 13.18
N ALA A 7 7.13 8.61 13.25
CA ALA A 7 6.42 8.19 14.45
C ALA A 7 7.12 7.03 15.15
N ARG A 8 7.15 7.05 16.48
CA ARG A 8 7.58 5.86 17.27
C ARG A 8 6.51 4.77 17.12
N GLY A 9 6.96 3.54 16.82
CA GLY A 9 6.03 2.44 16.51
C GLY A 9 5.37 2.53 15.14
N GLY A 10 5.84 3.45 14.28
CA GLY A 10 5.41 3.58 12.89
C GLY A 10 6.11 2.63 11.92
N ASP A 11 6.81 1.61 12.42
CA ASP A 11 7.49 0.62 11.59
C ASP A 11 6.55 -0.04 10.59
N THR A 12 7.09 -0.38 9.41
CA THR A 12 6.28 -0.98 8.34
C THR A 12 5.78 -2.37 8.73
N GLN A 13 4.48 -2.59 8.54
CA GLN A 13 3.77 -3.83 8.90
C GLN A 13 2.97 -4.36 7.72
N PRO A 14 2.74 -5.69 7.65
CA PRO A 14 1.85 -6.26 6.64
C PRO A 14 0.43 -5.75 6.81
N MET A 15 -0.13 -5.17 5.75
CA MET A 15 -1.50 -4.67 5.72
C MET A 15 -2.14 -5.02 4.37
N THR A 16 -3.45 -5.26 4.39
CA THR A 16 -4.24 -5.46 3.17
C THR A 16 -4.91 -4.15 2.80
N ALA A 17 -4.56 -3.63 1.65
CA ALA A 17 -5.21 -2.45 1.07
C ALA A 17 -6.38 -2.86 0.17
N LEU A 18 -7.47 -2.12 0.27
CA LEU A 18 -8.65 -2.23 -0.58
C LEU A 18 -8.85 -0.91 -1.31
N THR A 19 -9.47 -0.97 -2.48
CA THR A 19 -9.85 0.20 -3.28
C THR A 19 -11.34 0.18 -3.56
N GLU A 20 -11.96 1.34 -3.70
CA GLU A 20 -13.36 1.47 -4.13
C GLU A 20 -13.45 1.62 -5.65
N GLU A 21 -12.40 2.10 -6.28
CA GLU A 21 -12.31 2.40 -7.72
C GLU A 21 -11.24 1.53 -8.36
N ASP A 22 -11.42 1.23 -9.62
CA ASP A 22 -10.45 0.43 -10.41
C ASP A 22 -9.19 1.22 -10.72
N GLU A 23 -9.29 2.56 -10.78
CA GLU A 23 -8.18 3.45 -11.09
C GLU A 23 -8.15 4.66 -10.14
N GLY A 24 -7.02 4.80 -9.43
CA GLY A 24 -6.78 5.94 -8.53
C GLY A 24 -7.56 5.89 -7.22
N GLY A 25 -7.67 7.04 -6.55
CA GLY A 25 -8.37 7.20 -5.30
C GLY A 25 -7.60 6.73 -4.06
N PRO A 26 -8.23 6.80 -2.89
CA PRO A 26 -7.62 6.40 -1.63
C PRO A 26 -7.51 4.89 -1.51
N LEU A 27 -6.52 4.44 -0.73
CA LEU A 27 -6.41 3.07 -0.28
C LEU A 27 -7.02 2.94 1.11
N TRP A 28 -7.83 1.89 1.29
CA TRP A 28 -8.53 1.63 2.54
C TRP A 28 -7.97 0.39 3.23
N ILE A 29 -7.74 0.47 4.53
CA ILE A 29 -7.16 -0.60 5.32
C ILE A 29 -7.99 -0.84 6.58
N PHE A 30 -8.60 -2.02 6.70
CA PHE A 30 -9.22 -2.45 7.94
C PHE A 30 -8.16 -2.91 8.94
N THR A 31 -8.25 -2.43 10.17
CA THR A 31 -7.37 -2.79 11.28
C THR A 31 -8.09 -2.63 12.62
N ALA A 32 -7.40 -2.87 13.71
CA ALA A 32 -7.95 -2.67 15.04
C ALA A 32 -7.51 -1.31 15.62
N LYS A 33 -8.35 -0.71 16.47
CA LYS A 33 -8.06 0.57 17.14
C LYS A 33 -6.82 0.52 18.03
N ASP A 34 -6.53 -0.63 18.61
CA ASP A 34 -5.35 -0.90 19.46
C ASP A 34 -4.12 -1.36 18.66
N HIS A 35 -4.17 -1.22 17.32
CA HIS A 35 -3.02 -1.50 16.49
C HIS A 35 -1.99 -0.36 16.58
N SER A 36 -0.70 -0.69 16.63
CA SER A 36 0.39 0.28 16.81
C SER A 36 0.38 1.43 15.80
N LEU A 37 0.01 1.18 14.53
CA LEU A 37 -0.12 2.22 13.52
C LEU A 37 -1.24 3.22 13.84
N VAL A 38 -2.37 2.74 14.40
CA VAL A 38 -3.49 3.61 14.81
C VAL A 38 -3.07 4.47 16.00
N GLU A 39 -2.39 3.88 16.97
CA GLU A 39 -1.86 4.61 18.13
C GLU A 39 -0.82 5.65 17.73
N ALA A 40 0.03 5.33 16.76
CA ALA A 40 1.08 6.22 16.27
C ALA A 40 0.58 7.39 15.39
N LEU A 41 -0.68 7.37 14.91
CA LEU A 41 -1.26 8.48 14.13
C LEU A 41 -1.28 9.82 14.87
N GLY A 42 -1.21 9.83 16.21
CA GLY A 42 -1.07 11.03 17.01
C GLY A 42 0.31 11.72 16.92
N GLU A 43 1.35 10.97 16.49
CA GLU A 43 2.72 11.48 16.36
C GLU A 43 3.04 11.91 14.92
N SER A 44 2.55 11.17 13.94
CA SER A 44 2.70 11.48 12.51
C SER A 44 1.58 10.84 11.71
N ASN A 45 1.19 11.49 10.60
CA ASN A 45 0.26 10.95 9.62
C ASN A 45 0.93 10.74 8.25
N ARG A 46 2.23 10.96 8.14
CA ARG A 46 3.00 10.69 6.91
C ARG A 46 3.21 9.20 6.75
N ALA A 47 2.60 8.61 5.73
CA ALA A 47 2.66 7.18 5.51
C ALA A 47 3.55 6.81 4.33
N ILE A 48 4.18 5.65 4.48
CA ILE A 48 4.91 4.96 3.40
C ILE A 48 4.28 3.59 3.25
N ALA A 49 3.81 3.30 2.05
CA ALA A 49 3.29 1.99 1.67
C ALA A 49 4.16 1.36 0.59
N THR A 50 4.56 0.10 0.78
CA THR A 50 5.33 -0.64 -0.22
C THR A 50 4.54 -1.84 -0.71
N PHE A 51 4.65 -2.11 -1.99
CA PHE A 51 3.97 -3.19 -2.68
C PHE A 51 4.94 -3.94 -3.59
N THR A 52 4.73 -5.25 -3.72
CA THR A 52 5.30 -6.07 -4.79
C THR A 52 4.23 -7.03 -5.30
N ASP A 53 4.17 -7.23 -6.61
CA ASP A 53 3.30 -8.24 -7.20
C ASP A 53 3.84 -9.65 -6.95
N LYS A 54 2.98 -10.66 -7.09
CA LYS A 54 3.34 -12.07 -6.87
C LYS A 54 4.44 -12.58 -7.82
N GLY A 55 4.53 -12.00 -9.00
CA GLY A 55 5.54 -12.35 -10.00
C GLY A 55 6.86 -11.64 -9.81
N HIS A 56 6.96 -10.71 -8.85
CA HIS A 56 8.11 -9.83 -8.65
C HIS A 56 8.51 -9.04 -9.91
N HIS A 57 7.52 -8.70 -10.75
CA HIS A 57 7.74 -7.87 -11.94
C HIS A 57 7.56 -6.39 -11.65
N LEU A 58 6.81 -6.06 -10.59
CA LEU A 58 6.52 -4.70 -10.17
C LEU A 58 6.81 -4.54 -8.68
N PHE A 59 7.54 -3.48 -8.36
CA PHE A 59 7.71 -2.99 -6.99
C PHE A 59 7.25 -1.55 -6.96
N ALA A 60 6.59 -1.15 -5.89
CA ALA A 60 6.15 0.22 -5.70
C ALA A 60 6.38 0.69 -4.26
N SER A 61 6.73 1.97 -4.13
CA SER A 61 6.74 2.68 -2.87
C SER A 61 5.87 3.92 -3.04
N LEU A 62 4.78 3.98 -2.27
CA LEU A 62 3.86 5.11 -2.23
C LEU A 62 4.10 5.90 -0.95
N HIS A 63 3.95 7.20 -1.03
CA HIS A 63 3.89 8.07 0.14
C HIS A 63 2.63 8.92 0.09
N GLY A 64 2.14 9.27 1.25
CA GLY A 64 0.89 10.02 1.36
C GLY A 64 0.48 10.29 2.80
N THR A 65 -0.78 10.66 2.97
CA THR A 65 -1.36 10.96 4.28
C THR A 65 -2.28 9.83 4.72
N LEU A 66 -2.04 9.30 5.93
CA LEU A 66 -2.86 8.26 6.55
C LEU A 66 -3.76 8.90 7.61
N THR A 67 -5.05 8.57 7.57
CA THR A 67 -6.03 9.06 8.54
C THR A 67 -6.94 7.94 9.02
N LEU A 68 -7.42 8.04 10.25
CA LEU A 68 -8.52 7.21 10.76
C LEU A 68 -9.84 7.77 10.21
N ASN A 69 -10.56 6.96 9.46
CA ASN A 69 -11.82 7.36 8.84
C ASN A 69 -12.82 6.20 8.87
N ASN A 70 -13.57 6.10 9.95
CA ASN A 70 -14.60 5.08 10.13
C ASN A 70 -15.94 5.46 9.46
N ASP A 71 -15.89 5.90 8.20
CA ASP A 71 -17.08 6.16 7.40
C ASP A 71 -17.88 4.86 7.19
N ARG A 72 -19.11 4.85 7.72
CA ARG A 72 -20.00 3.67 7.67
C ARG A 72 -20.32 3.25 6.24
N ALA A 73 -20.53 4.20 5.35
CA ALA A 73 -20.85 3.91 3.96
C ALA A 73 -19.68 3.23 3.25
N VAL A 74 -18.45 3.64 3.54
CA VAL A 74 -17.24 2.98 3.02
C VAL A 74 -17.08 1.59 3.62
N ILE A 75 -17.26 1.45 4.93
CA ILE A 75 -17.24 0.15 5.60
C ILE A 75 -18.22 -0.82 4.93
N ASP A 76 -19.45 -0.35 4.67
CA ASP A 76 -20.49 -1.18 4.06
C ASP A 76 -20.14 -1.63 2.64
N ARG A 77 -19.51 -0.78 1.83
CA ARG A 77 -19.10 -1.11 0.46
C ARG A 77 -17.91 -2.06 0.40
N LEU A 78 -16.94 -1.89 1.29
CA LEU A 78 -15.70 -2.68 1.29
C LEU A 78 -15.76 -3.94 2.14
N TRP A 79 -16.85 -4.11 2.91
CA TRP A 79 -17.01 -5.29 3.76
C TRP A 79 -17.07 -6.57 2.96
N ASN A 80 -16.23 -7.51 3.32
CA ASN A 80 -16.14 -8.82 2.65
C ASN A 80 -15.85 -9.93 3.67
N PRO A 81 -15.96 -11.21 3.29
CA PRO A 81 -15.74 -12.35 4.21
C PRO A 81 -14.34 -12.39 4.85
N PHE A 82 -13.31 -11.88 4.17
CA PHE A 82 -11.95 -11.83 4.72
C PHE A 82 -11.86 -10.80 5.85
N VAL A 83 -12.45 -9.62 5.65
CA VAL A 83 -12.55 -8.58 6.69
C VAL A 83 -13.39 -9.08 7.86
N ALA A 84 -14.55 -9.69 7.59
CA ALA A 84 -15.45 -10.21 8.60
C ALA A 84 -14.78 -11.24 9.53
N ALA A 85 -13.83 -12.01 9.03
CA ALA A 85 -13.11 -13.01 9.83
C ALA A 85 -12.26 -12.41 10.97
N TRP A 86 -11.92 -11.13 10.89
CA TRP A 86 -11.10 -10.42 11.90
C TRP A 86 -11.92 -9.69 12.96
N PHE A 87 -13.24 -9.51 12.74
CA PHE A 87 -14.10 -8.71 13.61
C PHE A 87 -15.32 -9.52 14.06
N GLU A 88 -15.28 -10.07 15.28
CA GLU A 88 -16.37 -10.89 15.86
C GLU A 88 -17.68 -10.10 15.98
N GLY A 89 -17.60 -8.79 16.27
CA GLY A 89 -18.73 -7.89 16.34
C GLY A 89 -19.24 -7.39 14.96
N GLY A 90 -18.66 -7.90 13.87
CA GLY A 90 -19.01 -7.47 12.51
C GLY A 90 -18.65 -6.00 12.26
N LYS A 91 -19.46 -5.34 11.43
CA LYS A 91 -19.26 -3.92 11.08
C LYS A 91 -19.43 -2.95 12.26
N ASP A 92 -20.04 -3.40 13.34
CA ASP A 92 -20.28 -2.63 14.57
C ASP A 92 -19.28 -2.98 15.67
N ASP A 93 -18.26 -3.77 15.37
CA ASP A 93 -17.23 -4.14 16.33
C ASP A 93 -16.53 -2.88 16.87
N PRO A 94 -16.52 -2.67 18.21
CA PRO A 94 -15.90 -1.48 18.80
C PRO A 94 -14.39 -1.38 18.56
N LYS A 95 -13.73 -2.49 18.23
CA LYS A 95 -12.30 -2.52 17.89
C LYS A 95 -12.00 -2.12 16.45
N LEU A 96 -13.01 -2.10 15.57
CA LEU A 96 -12.81 -1.80 14.16
C LEU A 96 -12.27 -0.40 13.96
N ALA A 97 -11.20 -0.30 13.19
CA ALA A 97 -10.66 0.93 12.66
C ALA A 97 -10.52 0.79 11.13
N LEU A 98 -11.05 1.76 10.39
CA LEU A 98 -10.82 1.91 8.97
C LEU A 98 -9.83 3.06 8.75
N LEU A 99 -8.68 2.73 8.17
CA LEU A 99 -7.68 3.71 7.78
C LEU A 99 -7.85 4.08 6.31
N ARG A 100 -7.68 5.37 6.02
CA ARG A 100 -7.64 5.93 4.69
C ARG A 100 -6.24 6.44 4.39
N LEU A 101 -5.62 5.93 3.35
CA LEU A 101 -4.36 6.43 2.80
C LEU A 101 -4.67 7.21 1.53
N ASP A 102 -4.42 8.51 1.55
CA ASP A 102 -4.47 9.38 0.38
C ASP A 102 -3.05 9.45 -0.23
N PRO A 103 -2.81 8.78 -1.36
CA PRO A 103 -1.49 8.77 -1.98
C PRO A 103 -1.20 10.13 -2.63
N GLU A 104 0.03 10.62 -2.44
CA GLU A 104 0.51 11.89 -2.98
C GLU A 104 1.56 11.68 -4.07
N GLY A 105 2.27 10.55 -4.01
CA GLY A 105 3.25 10.18 -5.00
C GLY A 105 3.67 8.73 -4.88
N ALA A 106 4.25 8.22 -5.95
CA ALA A 106 4.75 6.87 -6.01
C ALA A 106 6.06 6.79 -6.78
N LYS A 107 6.90 5.86 -6.36
CA LYS A 107 8.06 5.39 -7.12
C LYS A 107 7.83 3.94 -7.49
N ILE A 108 7.92 3.64 -8.77
CA ILE A 108 7.60 2.34 -9.34
C ILE A 108 8.84 1.80 -10.05
N TRP A 109 9.17 0.55 -9.75
CA TRP A 109 10.21 -0.21 -10.42
C TRP A 109 9.59 -1.38 -11.15
N LEU A 110 9.88 -1.49 -12.45
CA LEU A 110 9.49 -2.62 -13.27
C LEU A 110 10.71 -3.53 -13.46
N ASN A 111 10.58 -4.77 -13.02
CA ASN A 111 11.62 -5.76 -13.22
C ASN A 111 11.55 -6.32 -14.65
N ALA A 112 12.70 -6.40 -15.33
CA ALA A 112 12.75 -7.08 -16.61
C ALA A 112 12.47 -8.57 -16.38
N THR A 113 11.61 -9.17 -17.21
CA THR A 113 11.48 -10.61 -17.22
C THR A 113 12.84 -11.23 -17.58
N PRO A 114 13.20 -12.39 -17.01
CA PRO A 114 14.47 -13.07 -17.34
C PRO A 114 14.68 -13.28 -18.86
N ILE A 115 13.58 -13.44 -19.60
CA ILE A 115 13.58 -13.58 -21.07
C ILE A 115 14.00 -12.25 -21.73
N GLY A 116 13.51 -11.11 -21.26
CA GLY A 116 13.90 -9.80 -21.78
C GLY A 116 15.38 -9.49 -21.53
N ALA A 117 15.87 -9.80 -20.34
CA ALA A 117 17.29 -9.63 -19.99
C ALA A 117 18.21 -10.55 -20.82
N ALA A 118 17.79 -11.77 -21.09
CA ALA A 118 18.52 -12.70 -21.93
C ALA A 118 18.59 -12.23 -23.40
N ILE A 119 17.50 -11.66 -23.93
CA ILE A 119 17.44 -11.10 -25.28
C ILE A 119 18.32 -9.83 -25.38
N GLU A 120 18.30 -8.95 -24.39
CA GLU A 120 19.15 -7.76 -24.35
C GLU A 120 20.63 -8.13 -24.28
N TRP A 121 20.98 -9.15 -23.50
CA TRP A 121 22.34 -9.69 -23.44
C TRP A 121 22.79 -10.28 -24.78
N LEU A 122 21.94 -11.04 -25.47
CA LEU A 122 22.19 -11.60 -26.80
C LEU A 122 22.37 -10.50 -27.86
N LEU A 123 21.71 -9.35 -27.70
CA LEU A 123 21.82 -8.20 -28.60
C LEU A 123 23.00 -7.26 -28.24
N GLY A 124 23.83 -7.63 -27.26
CA GLY A 124 24.99 -6.84 -26.82
C GLY A 124 24.65 -5.51 -26.16
N ARG A 125 23.43 -5.35 -25.64
CA ARG A 125 23.01 -4.18 -24.87
C ARG A 125 23.31 -4.39 -23.40
N ASP A 126 23.81 -3.34 -22.71
CA ASP A 126 24.05 -3.40 -21.27
C ASP A 126 22.71 -3.43 -20.51
N PRO A 127 22.42 -4.52 -19.75
CA PRO A 127 21.19 -4.59 -18.95
C PRO A 127 21.03 -3.43 -17.97
N LYS A 128 22.13 -2.78 -17.54
CA LYS A 128 22.09 -1.65 -16.59
C LYS A 128 21.45 -0.40 -17.19
N GLU A 129 21.59 -0.14 -18.48
CA GLU A 129 20.92 0.99 -19.16
C GLU A 129 19.40 0.76 -19.24
N SER A 130 18.99 -0.48 -19.45
CA SER A 130 17.57 -0.86 -19.45
C SER A 130 16.91 -0.74 -18.05
N TYR A 131 17.66 -0.92 -16.97
CA TYR A 131 17.17 -0.76 -15.61
C TYR A 131 16.85 0.72 -15.25
N GLN A 132 17.64 1.67 -15.72
CA GLN A 132 17.42 3.10 -15.46
C GLN A 132 16.12 3.60 -16.10
N ASN A 133 15.70 3.03 -17.21
CA ASN A 133 14.44 3.37 -17.89
C ASN A 133 13.18 2.69 -17.32
N LYS A 134 13.32 1.88 -16.27
CA LYS A 134 12.22 1.12 -15.66
C LYS A 134 11.80 1.66 -14.29
N VAL A 135 12.31 2.80 -13.92
CA VAL A 135 11.92 3.52 -12.71
C VAL A 135 11.10 4.74 -13.11
N ALA A 136 9.88 4.83 -12.61
CA ALA A 136 9.01 5.98 -12.79
C ALA A 136 8.68 6.60 -11.44
N GLU A 137 8.78 7.91 -11.36
CA GLU A 137 8.25 8.70 -10.24
C GLU A 137 6.98 9.41 -10.72
N VAL A 138 5.91 9.27 -9.98
CA VAL A 138 4.60 9.81 -10.31
C VAL A 138 4.07 10.62 -9.13
N THR A 139 3.62 11.83 -9.41
CA THR A 139 2.80 12.60 -8.46
C THR A 139 1.36 12.21 -8.67
N LEU A 140 0.71 11.82 -7.61
CA LEU A 140 -0.66 11.33 -7.62
C LEU A 140 -1.65 12.40 -7.16
#